data_c3c8208dc62476a7e926caea1d0fa4fa
#
_entry.id   c3c8208dc62476a7e926caea1d0fa4fa
#
_cell.length_a   1.000
_cell.length_b   1.000
_cell.length_c   1.000
_cell.angle_alpha   90.00
_cell.angle_beta   90.00
_cell.angle_gamma   90.00
#
_symmetry.space_group_name_H-M   'P 1'
#
loop_
_entity.id
_entity.type
_entity.pdbx_description
1 polymer ?
#
loop_
_entity_poly.entity_id
_entity_poly.type
_entity_poly.pdbx_seq_one_letter_code
_entity_poly.pdbx_strand_id
1 'polypeptide(L)'
;MARIDAFLEIGKQQGGSDIHFSVGLPPLVRLDGELLPIPYRELSHEESEALVSEILSEHQVEHFNRFGAVDFAYTAEGIGRFRVNTCRQRRGISTFCRVVPDRVPALDQLGMPRVLSSFCRLSSGLVLVTGATGTGKSTTLAAMIHEINRSRSLNIVTLEDPVEFVHPSDRALVIQREVGTHVPSFQEGLRSALRQDPDVILVGELRDAESITLALEAAETGHLVLATLHTRGAAQTIDRIVDAHPSDNQSQVRNSLADNLKAVVSQELLRVADGRGRRAALEILVLTLAIQQLIREGKTFQIPGAITMGKRLGMQLMDQSLLALVRAGEVDPDEAFLKAEDKWGFAPFVTRPELLALMTGGSEGGKAA
;
A
#
# COMPACT_ATOMS: atom_id res chain seq x y z
N MET A 1 -22.91 6.98 -20.75
CA MET A 1 -21.50 7.38 -20.86
C MET A 1 -21.42 8.86 -20.52
N ALA A 2 -20.73 9.20 -19.43
CA ALA A 2 -20.52 10.59 -19.03
C ALA A 2 -19.57 11.29 -20.04
N ARG A 3 -19.66 12.61 -20.17
CA ARG A 3 -18.79 13.37 -21.11
C ARG A 3 -17.31 13.25 -20.73
N ILE A 4 -17.01 13.11 -19.45
CA ILE A 4 -15.63 12.91 -18.96
C ILE A 4 -15.00 11.61 -19.46
N ASP A 5 -15.82 10.58 -19.75
CA ASP A 5 -15.36 9.24 -20.15
C ASP A 5 -14.51 9.28 -21.43
N ALA A 6 -14.85 10.15 -22.38
CA ALA A 6 -14.06 10.30 -23.61
C ALA A 6 -12.60 10.74 -23.35
N PHE A 7 -12.38 11.62 -22.39
CA PHE A 7 -11.04 12.05 -22.00
C PHE A 7 -10.30 10.98 -21.19
N LEU A 8 -11.03 10.25 -20.34
CA LEU A 8 -10.48 9.13 -19.57
C LEU A 8 -10.01 8.01 -20.49
N GLU A 9 -10.78 7.74 -21.55
CA GLU A 9 -10.43 6.74 -22.56
C GLU A 9 -9.17 7.15 -23.32
N ILE A 10 -9.12 8.38 -23.83
CA ILE A 10 -7.94 8.92 -24.55
C ILE A 10 -6.69 8.84 -23.65
N GLY A 11 -6.79 9.32 -22.40
CA GLY A 11 -5.66 9.30 -21.48
C GLY A 11 -5.17 7.88 -21.18
N LYS A 12 -6.08 6.93 -20.97
CA LYS A 12 -5.75 5.53 -20.71
C LYS A 12 -5.15 4.82 -21.94
N GLN A 13 -5.69 5.06 -23.14
CA GLN A 13 -5.18 4.49 -24.40
C GLN A 13 -3.75 4.99 -24.72
N GLN A 14 -3.42 6.21 -24.33
CA GLN A 14 -2.06 6.76 -24.45
C GLN A 14 -1.08 6.23 -23.40
N GLY A 15 -1.54 5.40 -22.45
CA GLY A 15 -0.72 4.88 -21.35
C GLY A 15 -0.53 5.90 -20.20
N GLY A 16 -1.43 6.86 -20.08
CA GLY A 16 -1.41 7.86 -19.02
C GLY A 16 -1.64 7.27 -17.63
N SER A 17 -0.91 7.77 -16.65
CA SER A 17 -1.11 7.39 -15.25
C SER A 17 -2.23 8.20 -14.57
N ASP A 18 -2.36 9.45 -14.93
CA ASP A 18 -3.34 10.39 -14.37
C ASP A 18 -3.90 11.31 -15.48
N ILE A 19 -5.18 11.65 -15.37
CA ILE A 19 -5.85 12.62 -16.22
C ILE A 19 -6.33 13.77 -15.34
N HIS A 20 -6.02 15.00 -15.73
CA HIS A 20 -6.31 16.21 -14.95
C HIS A 20 -7.25 17.14 -15.71
N PHE A 21 -8.24 17.64 -15.01
CA PHE A 21 -9.18 18.64 -15.48
C PHE A 21 -9.09 19.88 -14.59
N SER A 22 -8.91 21.06 -15.19
CA SER A 22 -8.84 22.31 -14.43
C SER A 22 -9.35 23.47 -15.27
N VAL A 23 -10.08 24.37 -14.65
CA VAL A 23 -10.61 25.57 -15.31
C VAL A 23 -9.49 26.42 -15.92
N GLY A 24 -9.65 26.82 -17.20
CA GLY A 24 -8.69 27.65 -17.94
C GLY A 24 -7.49 26.88 -18.51
N LEU A 25 -7.58 25.55 -18.55
CA LEU A 25 -6.61 24.67 -19.19
C LEU A 25 -7.35 23.61 -20.02
N PRO A 26 -6.76 23.10 -21.11
CA PRO A 26 -7.27 21.88 -21.74
C PRO A 26 -7.12 20.70 -20.75
N PRO A 27 -7.87 19.60 -20.92
CA PRO A 27 -7.60 18.37 -20.17
C PRO A 27 -6.14 17.95 -20.37
N LEU A 28 -5.47 17.51 -19.30
CA LEU A 28 -4.07 17.10 -19.32
C LEU A 28 -3.95 15.62 -19.00
N VAL A 29 -3.00 14.93 -19.62
CA VAL A 29 -2.62 13.54 -19.28
C VAL A 29 -1.19 13.52 -18.78
N ARG A 30 -0.93 12.72 -17.75
CA ARG A 30 0.41 12.46 -17.24
C ARG A 30 1.00 11.23 -17.92
N LEU A 31 2.01 11.46 -18.77
CA LEU A 31 2.76 10.42 -19.48
C LEU A 31 4.21 10.46 -19.00
N ASP A 32 4.74 9.33 -18.54
CA ASP A 32 6.14 9.20 -18.06
C ASP A 32 6.58 10.29 -17.06
N GLY A 33 5.63 10.79 -16.26
CA GLY A 33 5.85 11.84 -15.27
C GLY A 33 5.57 13.27 -15.74
N GLU A 34 5.46 13.52 -17.05
CA GLU A 34 5.17 14.82 -17.63
C GLU A 34 3.68 15.04 -17.86
N LEU A 35 3.19 16.28 -17.66
CA LEU A 35 1.82 16.66 -17.94
C LEU A 35 1.73 17.23 -19.35
N LEU A 36 1.00 16.56 -20.23
CA LEU A 36 0.81 16.91 -21.62
C LEU A 36 -0.68 17.23 -21.90
N PRO A 37 -0.99 18.25 -22.74
CA PRO A 37 -2.36 18.58 -23.07
C PRO A 37 -2.97 17.53 -24.01
N ILE A 38 -4.19 17.10 -23.69
CA ILE A 38 -5.05 16.40 -24.63
C ILE A 38 -5.57 17.43 -25.64
N PRO A 39 -5.61 17.11 -26.95
CA PRO A 39 -6.11 18.04 -27.97
C PRO A 39 -7.58 18.39 -27.74
N TYR A 40 -7.82 19.44 -27.01
CA TYR A 40 -9.12 20.02 -26.71
C TYR A 40 -8.95 21.51 -26.35
N ARG A 41 -10.04 22.27 -26.32
CA ARG A 41 -10.02 23.67 -25.87
C ARG A 41 -9.87 23.75 -24.34
N GLU A 42 -9.55 24.93 -23.84
CA GLU A 42 -9.56 25.23 -22.43
C GLU A 42 -10.96 25.04 -21.85
N LEU A 43 -11.04 24.41 -20.67
CA LEU A 43 -12.30 24.16 -19.97
C LEU A 43 -12.81 25.46 -19.31
N SER A 44 -14.08 25.79 -19.56
CA SER A 44 -14.76 26.84 -18.80
C SER A 44 -15.11 26.36 -17.39
N HIS A 45 -15.57 27.29 -16.54
CA HIS A 45 -16.02 26.96 -15.20
C HIS A 45 -17.23 26.01 -15.25
N GLU A 46 -18.21 26.32 -16.09
CA GLU A 46 -19.43 25.55 -16.29
C GLU A 46 -19.15 24.14 -16.82
N GLU A 47 -18.17 24.03 -17.72
CA GLU A 47 -17.78 22.73 -18.27
C GLU A 47 -17.09 21.85 -17.24
N SER A 48 -16.13 22.41 -16.48
CA SER A 48 -15.47 21.66 -15.40
C SER A 48 -16.46 21.17 -14.36
N GLU A 49 -17.43 22.01 -13.97
CA GLU A 49 -18.48 21.65 -13.03
C GLU A 49 -19.41 20.57 -13.60
N ALA A 50 -19.80 20.71 -14.86
CA ALA A 50 -20.68 19.75 -15.53
C ALA A 50 -20.02 18.37 -15.72
N LEU A 51 -18.73 18.31 -16.08
CA LEU A 51 -17.99 17.05 -16.21
C LEU A 51 -17.95 16.28 -14.89
N VAL A 52 -17.76 16.98 -13.77
CA VAL A 52 -17.68 16.34 -12.45
C VAL A 52 -19.05 15.95 -11.94
N SER A 53 -20.05 16.80 -12.13
CA SER A 53 -21.42 16.53 -11.66
C SER A 53 -22.03 15.27 -12.25
N GLU A 54 -21.61 14.86 -13.45
CA GLU A 54 -22.07 13.64 -14.12
C GLU A 54 -21.58 12.35 -13.47
N ILE A 55 -20.52 12.41 -12.65
CA ILE A 55 -19.88 11.23 -12.05
C ILE A 55 -19.98 11.20 -10.51
N LEU A 56 -20.50 12.25 -9.88
CA LEU A 56 -20.73 12.30 -8.45
C LEU A 56 -22.11 11.72 -8.08
N SER A 57 -22.14 10.88 -7.04
CA SER A 57 -23.37 10.48 -6.38
C SER A 57 -23.92 11.61 -5.48
N GLU A 58 -25.20 11.54 -5.11
CA GLU A 58 -25.82 12.53 -4.21
C GLU A 58 -25.04 12.74 -2.92
N HIS A 59 -24.62 11.66 -2.27
CA HIS A 59 -23.82 11.71 -1.05
C HIS A 59 -22.45 12.39 -1.28
N GLN A 60 -21.81 12.14 -2.41
CA GLN A 60 -20.53 12.77 -2.77
C GLN A 60 -20.70 14.26 -3.07
N VAL A 61 -21.83 14.67 -3.67
CA VAL A 61 -22.19 16.06 -3.87
C VAL A 61 -22.37 16.78 -2.54
N GLU A 62 -23.08 16.18 -1.57
CA GLU A 62 -23.23 16.74 -0.22
C GLU A 62 -21.88 16.91 0.48
N HIS A 63 -21.02 15.87 0.42
CA HIS A 63 -19.68 15.92 0.98
C HIS A 63 -18.83 17.01 0.34
N PHE A 64 -18.83 17.09 -0.99
CA PHE A 64 -18.11 18.09 -1.76
C PHE A 64 -18.59 19.53 -1.44
N ASN A 65 -19.91 19.72 -1.29
CA ASN A 65 -20.46 21.01 -0.92
C ASN A 65 -20.08 21.45 0.50
N ARG A 66 -19.95 20.50 1.41
CA ARG A 66 -19.58 20.74 2.82
C ARG A 66 -18.10 21.01 3.01
N PHE A 67 -17.22 20.23 2.34
CA PHE A 67 -15.78 20.24 2.61
C PHE A 67 -14.93 20.83 1.46
N GLY A 68 -15.52 21.05 0.29
CA GLY A 68 -14.81 21.62 -0.87
C GLY A 68 -13.89 20.63 -1.60
N ALA A 69 -13.84 19.38 -1.15
CA ALA A 69 -13.10 18.29 -1.81
C ALA A 69 -13.77 16.94 -1.55
N VAL A 70 -13.60 15.98 -2.47
CA VAL A 70 -14.08 14.61 -2.33
C VAL A 70 -13.17 13.65 -3.07
N ASP A 71 -12.87 12.51 -2.44
CA ASP A 71 -12.18 11.36 -3.04
C ASP A 71 -13.21 10.24 -3.28
N PHE A 72 -13.16 9.60 -4.44
CA PHE A 72 -14.03 8.48 -4.77
C PHE A 72 -13.44 7.64 -5.89
N ALA A 73 -13.98 6.43 -6.06
CA ALA A 73 -13.69 5.60 -7.23
C ALA A 73 -14.80 5.76 -8.27
N TYR A 74 -14.40 5.89 -9.53
CA TYR A 74 -15.29 5.97 -10.66
C TYR A 74 -15.01 4.84 -11.64
N THR A 75 -16.04 4.11 -12.06
CA THR A 75 -15.95 3.07 -13.09
C THR A 75 -16.60 3.57 -14.35
N ALA A 76 -15.79 3.86 -15.36
CA ALA A 76 -16.27 4.17 -16.72
C ALA A 76 -16.48 2.85 -17.48
N GLU A 77 -17.72 2.57 -17.86
CA GLU A 77 -18.11 1.29 -18.49
C GLU A 77 -17.37 1.07 -19.81
N GLY A 78 -16.72 -0.07 -19.96
CA GLY A 78 -15.91 -0.42 -21.14
C GLY A 78 -14.53 0.24 -21.20
N ILE A 79 -14.22 1.22 -20.33
CA ILE A 79 -12.97 1.94 -20.32
C ILE A 79 -12.08 1.48 -19.14
N GLY A 80 -12.64 1.45 -17.91
CA GLY A 80 -11.92 1.01 -16.73
C GLY A 80 -12.31 1.77 -15.47
N ARG A 81 -11.50 1.58 -14.42
CA ARG A 81 -11.70 2.19 -13.11
C ARG A 81 -10.69 3.31 -12.88
N PHE A 82 -11.13 4.35 -12.19
CA PHE A 82 -10.32 5.53 -11.88
C PHE A 82 -10.51 5.89 -10.40
N ARG A 83 -9.42 6.25 -9.74
CA ARG A 83 -9.47 6.94 -8.45
C ARG A 83 -9.56 8.44 -8.74
N VAL A 84 -10.61 9.07 -8.29
CA VAL A 84 -10.92 10.46 -8.58
C VAL A 84 -10.81 11.29 -7.30
N ASN A 85 -10.05 12.37 -7.37
CA ASN A 85 -10.09 13.46 -6.40
C ASN A 85 -10.63 14.70 -7.09
N THR A 86 -11.60 15.33 -6.49
CA THR A 86 -12.17 16.61 -6.97
C THR A 86 -12.07 17.64 -5.86
N CYS A 87 -11.61 18.85 -6.18
CA CYS A 87 -11.48 19.93 -5.23
C CYS A 87 -11.86 21.29 -5.79
N ARG A 88 -12.33 22.18 -4.92
CA ARG A 88 -12.51 23.63 -5.22
C ARG A 88 -11.17 24.33 -5.11
N GLN A 89 -10.88 25.17 -6.09
CA GLN A 89 -9.71 26.05 -6.11
C GLN A 89 -10.08 27.45 -6.63
N ARG A 90 -9.15 28.38 -6.63
CA ARG A 90 -9.38 29.82 -6.95
C ARG A 90 -10.13 30.05 -8.26
N ARG A 91 -9.92 29.23 -9.28
CA ARG A 91 -10.54 29.39 -10.62
C ARG A 91 -11.84 28.59 -10.79
N GLY A 92 -12.20 27.74 -9.83
CA GLY A 92 -13.36 26.84 -9.93
C GLY A 92 -13.02 25.43 -9.42
N ILE A 93 -13.44 24.40 -10.14
CA ILE A 93 -13.23 23.01 -9.78
C ILE A 93 -12.01 22.45 -10.54
N SER A 94 -11.22 21.64 -9.86
CA SER A 94 -10.20 20.78 -10.49
C SER A 94 -10.44 19.32 -10.11
N THR A 95 -10.26 18.42 -11.07
CA THR A 95 -10.46 16.99 -10.92
C THR A 95 -9.24 16.23 -11.40
N PHE A 96 -8.83 15.24 -10.63
CA PHE A 96 -7.64 14.42 -10.85
C PHE A 96 -8.09 12.96 -10.90
N CYS A 97 -7.96 12.32 -12.06
CA CYS A 97 -8.38 10.94 -12.28
C CYS A 97 -7.14 10.07 -12.47
N ARG A 98 -6.82 9.24 -11.48
CA ARG A 98 -5.75 8.25 -11.57
C ARG A 98 -6.27 6.96 -12.18
N VAL A 99 -5.59 6.47 -13.20
CA VAL A 99 -5.93 5.18 -13.83
C VAL A 99 -5.65 4.04 -12.85
N VAL A 100 -6.66 3.22 -12.59
CA VAL A 100 -6.53 1.96 -11.85
C VAL A 100 -6.19 0.84 -12.85
N PRO A 101 -5.13 0.04 -12.61
CA PRO A 101 -4.77 -1.05 -13.51
C PRO A 101 -5.90 -2.08 -13.67
N ASP A 102 -6.15 -2.53 -14.89
CA ASP A 102 -7.20 -3.53 -15.17
C ASP A 102 -6.81 -4.95 -14.74
N ARG A 103 -5.52 -5.20 -14.53
CA ARG A 103 -4.99 -6.51 -14.17
C ARG A 103 -4.17 -6.44 -12.89
N VAL A 104 -4.44 -7.38 -12.01
CA VAL A 104 -3.63 -7.61 -10.83
C VAL A 104 -2.38 -8.39 -11.25
N PRO A 105 -1.17 -7.87 -11.02
CA PRO A 105 0.05 -8.62 -11.31
C PRO A 105 0.17 -9.82 -10.36
N ALA A 106 0.72 -10.93 -10.84
CA ALA A 106 1.04 -12.07 -9.99
C ALA A 106 2.31 -11.80 -9.15
N LEU A 107 2.49 -12.50 -8.02
CA LEU A 107 3.63 -12.31 -7.12
C LEU A 107 4.98 -12.53 -7.81
N ASP A 108 5.08 -13.49 -8.73
CA ASP A 108 6.27 -13.77 -9.52
C ASP A 108 6.59 -12.65 -10.52
N GLN A 109 5.58 -12.05 -11.15
CA GLN A 109 5.73 -10.90 -12.04
C GLN A 109 6.26 -9.66 -11.29
N LEU A 110 5.91 -9.52 -10.02
CA LEU A 110 6.44 -8.48 -9.13
C LEU A 110 7.86 -8.78 -8.62
N GLY A 111 8.41 -9.97 -8.92
CA GLY A 111 9.70 -10.41 -8.39
C GLY A 111 9.67 -10.71 -6.89
N MET A 112 8.50 -11.04 -6.33
CA MET A 112 8.36 -11.30 -4.90
C MET A 112 8.99 -12.64 -4.49
N PRO A 113 9.66 -12.70 -3.31
CA PRO A 113 10.18 -13.95 -2.76
C PRO A 113 9.09 -15.00 -2.56
N ARG A 114 9.42 -16.28 -2.81
CA ARG A 114 8.48 -17.41 -2.70
C ARG A 114 7.82 -17.55 -1.32
N VAL A 115 8.41 -17.00 -0.28
CA VAL A 115 7.82 -17.04 1.07
C VAL A 115 6.47 -16.32 1.13
N LEU A 116 6.23 -15.28 0.29
CA LEU A 116 4.93 -14.61 0.23
C LEU A 116 3.82 -15.56 -0.22
N SER A 117 4.09 -16.44 -1.20
CA SER A 117 3.13 -17.48 -1.60
C SER A 117 2.83 -18.47 -0.47
N SER A 118 3.77 -18.69 0.48
CA SER A 118 3.47 -19.51 1.65
C SER A 118 2.49 -18.84 2.61
N PHE A 119 2.50 -17.51 2.71
CA PHE A 119 1.54 -16.75 3.50
C PHE A 119 0.12 -16.84 2.92
N CYS A 120 0.00 -16.92 1.60
CA CYS A 120 -1.30 -17.11 0.91
C CYS A 120 -1.94 -18.49 1.20
N ARG A 121 -1.18 -19.45 1.73
CA ARG A 121 -1.66 -20.81 2.09
C ARG A 121 -2.06 -20.95 3.55
N LEU A 122 -1.79 -19.96 4.38
CA LEU A 122 -2.19 -19.98 5.79
C LEU A 122 -3.71 -20.11 5.91
N SER A 123 -4.17 -20.80 6.96
CA SER A 123 -5.58 -20.89 7.28
C SER A 123 -6.05 -19.75 8.17
N SER A 124 -5.16 -19.23 9.03
CA SER A 124 -5.49 -18.16 9.98
C SER A 124 -4.25 -17.38 10.41
N GLY A 125 -4.48 -16.26 11.05
CA GLY A 125 -3.47 -15.39 11.63
C GLY A 125 -3.34 -14.06 10.89
N LEU A 126 -2.45 -13.19 11.37
CA LEU A 126 -2.24 -11.83 10.86
C LEU A 126 -0.97 -11.77 10.02
N VAL A 127 -1.07 -11.29 8.78
CA VAL A 127 0.05 -10.96 7.90
C VAL A 127 -0.01 -9.46 7.60
N LEU A 128 1.09 -8.79 7.87
CA LEU A 128 1.21 -7.34 7.71
C LEU A 128 2.12 -6.99 6.54
N VAL A 129 1.66 -6.10 5.65
CA VAL A 129 2.48 -5.49 4.59
C VAL A 129 2.66 -4.02 4.94
N THR A 130 3.90 -3.58 5.17
CA THR A 130 4.19 -2.25 5.72
C THR A 130 5.15 -1.46 4.84
N GLY A 131 5.25 -0.15 5.08
CA GLY A 131 6.09 0.77 4.33
C GLY A 131 5.42 2.12 4.12
N ALA A 132 6.14 3.11 3.67
CA ALA A 132 5.62 4.44 3.38
C ALA A 132 4.53 4.43 2.28
N THR A 133 3.82 5.54 2.12
CA THR A 133 2.89 5.70 1.00
C THR A 133 3.66 5.59 -0.33
N GLY A 134 3.08 4.85 -1.28
CA GLY A 134 3.69 4.67 -2.61
C GLY A 134 4.76 3.59 -2.70
N THR A 135 5.00 2.79 -1.65
CA THR A 135 5.94 1.65 -1.68
C THR A 135 5.37 0.38 -2.31
N GLY A 136 4.11 0.40 -2.80
CA GLY A 136 3.48 -0.72 -3.50
C GLY A 136 2.79 -1.75 -2.60
N LYS A 137 2.45 -1.40 -1.35
CA LYS A 137 1.74 -2.29 -0.40
C LYS A 137 0.44 -2.85 -0.97
N SER A 138 -0.42 -1.98 -1.51
CA SER A 138 -1.70 -2.38 -2.10
C SER A 138 -1.51 -3.33 -3.29
N THR A 139 -0.48 -3.10 -4.12
CA THR A 139 -0.15 -3.98 -5.24
C THR A 139 0.29 -5.36 -4.75
N THR A 140 1.10 -5.43 -3.70
CA THR A 140 1.54 -6.69 -3.08
C THR A 140 0.37 -7.45 -2.47
N LEU A 141 -0.50 -6.76 -1.70
CA LEU A 141 -1.70 -7.37 -1.14
C LEU A 141 -2.67 -7.83 -2.23
N ALA A 142 -2.88 -7.03 -3.27
CA ALA A 142 -3.70 -7.43 -4.42
C ALA A 142 -3.14 -8.69 -5.09
N ALA A 143 -1.82 -8.80 -5.27
CA ALA A 143 -1.18 -9.99 -5.81
C ALA A 143 -1.37 -11.22 -4.89
N MET A 144 -1.32 -11.04 -3.56
CA MET A 144 -1.61 -12.11 -2.59
C MET A 144 -3.07 -12.55 -2.66
N ILE A 145 -4.03 -11.61 -2.69
CA ILE A 145 -5.46 -11.90 -2.88
C ILE A 145 -5.68 -12.62 -4.21
N HIS A 146 -5.04 -12.17 -5.28
CA HIS A 146 -5.13 -12.83 -6.59
C HIS A 146 -4.65 -14.30 -6.54
N GLU A 147 -3.52 -14.58 -5.86
CA GLU A 147 -3.03 -15.94 -5.68
C GLU A 147 -4.01 -16.81 -4.87
N ILE A 148 -4.56 -16.28 -3.77
CA ILE A 148 -5.58 -16.98 -2.95
C ILE A 148 -6.82 -17.25 -3.79
N ASN A 149 -7.36 -16.25 -4.48
CA ASN A 149 -8.57 -16.32 -5.30
C ASN A 149 -8.46 -17.41 -6.37
N ARG A 150 -7.30 -17.57 -7.01
CA ARG A 150 -7.08 -18.57 -8.05
C ARG A 150 -6.76 -19.98 -7.55
N SER A 151 -6.27 -20.10 -6.32
CA SER A 151 -5.77 -21.37 -5.79
C SER A 151 -6.70 -22.06 -4.79
N ARG A 152 -7.59 -21.32 -4.13
CA ARG A 152 -8.39 -21.80 -3.00
C ARG A 152 -9.87 -21.45 -3.18
N SER A 153 -10.76 -22.36 -2.73
CA SER A 153 -12.22 -22.14 -2.73
C SER A 153 -12.62 -21.58 -1.36
N LEU A 154 -12.54 -20.28 -1.20
CA LEU A 154 -12.71 -19.55 0.06
C LEU A 154 -13.59 -18.32 -0.14
N ASN A 155 -14.08 -17.75 0.96
CA ASN A 155 -14.73 -16.45 0.98
C ASN A 155 -13.72 -15.37 1.42
N ILE A 156 -13.44 -14.43 0.54
CA ILE A 156 -12.51 -13.30 0.74
C ILE A 156 -13.33 -12.02 0.86
N VAL A 157 -13.19 -11.32 1.98
CA VAL A 157 -13.81 -10.01 2.18
C VAL A 157 -12.71 -8.96 2.26
N THR A 158 -12.79 -7.92 1.42
CA THR A 158 -11.85 -6.80 1.48
C THR A 158 -12.53 -5.53 1.97
N LEU A 159 -11.80 -4.74 2.75
CA LEU A 159 -12.17 -3.42 3.24
C LEU A 159 -11.09 -2.44 2.79
N GLU A 160 -11.42 -1.54 1.87
CA GLU A 160 -10.44 -0.69 1.18
C GLU A 160 -10.88 0.79 1.14
N ASP A 161 -9.94 1.72 0.99
CA ASP A 161 -10.20 3.17 0.95
C ASP A 161 -9.27 3.89 -0.06
N PRO A 162 -9.67 3.97 -1.35
CA PRO A 162 -10.69 3.19 -2.04
C PRO A 162 -10.16 1.83 -2.55
N VAL A 163 -11.02 1.05 -3.23
CA VAL A 163 -10.61 -0.17 -3.97
C VAL A 163 -9.66 0.20 -5.11
N GLU A 164 -8.39 -0.25 -5.01
CA GLU A 164 -7.35 0.02 -6.02
C GLU A 164 -7.28 -1.05 -7.12
N PHE A 165 -7.68 -2.29 -6.83
CA PHE A 165 -7.70 -3.39 -7.80
C PHE A 165 -9.01 -4.14 -7.72
N VAL A 166 -9.62 -4.43 -8.86
CA VAL A 166 -10.85 -5.24 -8.91
C VAL A 166 -10.47 -6.72 -9.06
N HIS A 167 -10.98 -7.54 -8.18
CA HIS A 167 -10.78 -8.99 -8.20
C HIS A 167 -12.07 -9.69 -8.65
N PRO A 168 -12.18 -10.13 -9.91
CA PRO A 168 -13.28 -11.02 -10.29
C PRO A 168 -13.16 -12.32 -9.48
N SER A 169 -14.29 -12.82 -8.96
CA SER A 169 -14.30 -14.13 -8.30
C SER A 169 -13.91 -15.21 -9.31
N ASP A 170 -12.95 -16.08 -8.90
CA ASP A 170 -12.50 -17.23 -9.69
C ASP A 170 -12.82 -18.52 -8.90
N ARG A 171 -11.88 -19.11 -8.17
CA ARG A 171 -12.15 -20.22 -7.26
C ARG A 171 -12.70 -19.75 -5.91
N ALA A 172 -12.28 -18.56 -5.46
CA ALA A 172 -12.83 -17.94 -4.27
C ALA A 172 -14.00 -16.99 -4.63
N LEU A 173 -14.89 -16.79 -3.67
CA LEU A 173 -15.82 -15.66 -3.67
C LEU A 173 -15.05 -14.43 -3.17
N VAL A 174 -15.02 -13.34 -3.93
CA VAL A 174 -14.38 -12.09 -3.50
C VAL A 174 -15.43 -11.00 -3.35
N ILE A 175 -15.54 -10.47 -2.14
CA ILE A 175 -16.46 -9.38 -1.77
C ILE A 175 -15.62 -8.18 -1.40
N GLN A 176 -15.57 -7.17 -2.29
CA GLN A 176 -14.82 -5.93 -2.06
C GLN A 176 -15.74 -4.84 -1.56
N ARG A 177 -15.39 -4.24 -0.43
CA ARG A 177 -16.15 -3.18 0.22
C ARG A 177 -15.30 -1.94 0.41
N GLU A 178 -15.78 -0.82 -0.09
CA GLU A 178 -15.10 0.48 -0.04
C GLU A 178 -15.64 1.30 1.12
N VAL A 179 -14.73 1.87 1.92
CA VAL A 179 -15.08 2.79 3.00
C VAL A 179 -15.66 4.08 2.41
N GLY A 180 -16.69 4.60 3.05
CA GLY A 180 -17.43 5.79 2.58
C GLY A 180 -18.47 5.48 1.49
N THR A 181 -18.38 4.33 0.81
CA THR A 181 -19.33 3.91 -0.23
C THR A 181 -20.18 2.72 0.24
N HIS A 182 -19.55 1.66 0.71
CA HIS A 182 -20.22 0.41 1.09
C HIS A 182 -20.23 0.19 2.60
N VAL A 183 -19.31 0.82 3.31
CA VAL A 183 -19.21 0.78 4.78
C VAL A 183 -18.80 2.17 5.31
N PRO A 184 -19.27 2.58 6.48
CA PRO A 184 -18.97 3.92 7.00
C PRO A 184 -17.51 4.06 7.48
N SER A 185 -16.87 2.98 7.94
CA SER A 185 -15.50 2.97 8.44
C SER A 185 -14.88 1.57 8.34
N PHE A 186 -13.55 1.46 8.55
CA PHE A 186 -12.87 0.17 8.65
C PHE A 186 -13.37 -0.66 9.83
N GLN A 187 -13.62 -0.04 10.97
CA GLN A 187 -14.11 -0.70 12.19
C GLN A 187 -15.48 -1.34 11.96
N GLU A 188 -16.45 -0.57 11.47
CA GLU A 188 -17.79 -1.11 11.18
C GLU A 188 -17.77 -2.14 10.04
N GLY A 189 -16.91 -1.91 9.04
CA GLY A 189 -16.66 -2.86 7.97
C GLY A 189 -16.15 -4.19 8.52
N LEU A 190 -15.16 -4.17 9.41
CA LEU A 190 -14.54 -5.37 9.99
C LEU A 190 -15.51 -6.12 10.92
N ARG A 191 -16.24 -5.40 11.81
CA ARG A 191 -17.30 -6.01 12.61
C ARG A 191 -18.38 -6.69 11.77
N SER A 192 -18.73 -6.08 10.65
CA SER A 192 -19.70 -6.64 9.71
C SER A 192 -19.12 -7.84 8.97
N ALA A 193 -17.85 -7.78 8.53
CA ALA A 193 -17.19 -8.84 7.79
C ALA A 193 -17.14 -10.15 8.59
N LEU A 194 -16.87 -10.10 9.90
CA LEU A 194 -16.88 -11.27 10.78
C LEU A 194 -18.20 -12.07 10.84
N ARG A 195 -19.29 -11.47 10.34
CA ARG A 195 -20.61 -12.13 10.23
C ARG A 195 -20.97 -12.55 8.81
N GLN A 196 -20.02 -12.48 7.89
CA GLN A 196 -20.19 -12.80 6.47
C GLN A 196 -19.51 -14.11 6.08
N ASP A 197 -19.21 -14.98 7.05
CA ASP A 197 -18.53 -16.26 6.86
C ASP A 197 -17.21 -16.12 6.07
N PRO A 198 -16.31 -15.19 6.44
CA PRO A 198 -15.07 -14.97 5.71
C PRO A 198 -14.02 -16.01 6.13
N ASP A 199 -13.24 -16.50 5.19
CA ASP A 199 -11.99 -17.22 5.45
C ASP A 199 -10.80 -16.27 5.46
N VAL A 200 -10.84 -15.25 4.58
CA VAL A 200 -9.78 -14.27 4.42
C VAL A 200 -10.36 -12.86 4.50
N ILE A 201 -9.75 -12.01 5.30
CA ILE A 201 -10.13 -10.60 5.43
C ILE A 201 -8.93 -9.74 5.05
N LEU A 202 -9.10 -8.83 4.08
CA LEU A 202 -8.13 -7.79 3.80
C LEU A 202 -8.61 -6.48 4.41
N VAL A 203 -7.75 -5.85 5.24
CA VAL A 203 -7.96 -4.52 5.78
C VAL A 203 -6.95 -3.58 5.15
N GLY A 204 -7.43 -2.65 4.34
CA GLY A 204 -6.57 -1.74 3.58
C GLY A 204 -5.54 -1.03 4.46
N GLU A 205 -5.93 -0.55 5.64
CA GLU A 205 -5.04 0.09 6.60
C GLU A 205 -5.54 -0.03 8.05
N LEU A 206 -4.62 -0.35 8.97
CA LEU A 206 -4.85 -0.32 10.42
C LEU A 206 -4.31 1.02 10.98
N ARG A 207 -5.22 1.96 11.26
CA ARG A 207 -4.85 3.33 11.70
C ARG A 207 -4.92 3.55 13.20
N ASP A 208 -5.81 2.86 13.88
CA ASP A 208 -6.17 3.10 15.27
C ASP A 208 -6.26 1.80 16.10
N ALA A 209 -6.29 1.96 17.42
CA ALA A 209 -6.32 0.85 18.36
C ALA A 209 -7.52 -0.09 18.13
N GLU A 210 -8.68 0.45 17.78
CA GLU A 210 -9.89 -0.34 17.60
C GLU A 210 -9.80 -1.26 16.38
N SER A 211 -9.37 -0.72 15.23
CA SER A 211 -9.17 -1.53 14.01
C SER A 211 -8.09 -2.59 14.20
N ILE A 212 -7.02 -2.28 14.96
CA ILE A 212 -5.97 -3.23 15.32
C ILE A 212 -6.53 -4.36 16.19
N THR A 213 -7.30 -4.02 17.24
CA THR A 213 -7.93 -5.01 18.13
C THR A 213 -8.84 -5.95 17.34
N LEU A 214 -9.72 -5.40 16.50
CA LEU A 214 -10.63 -6.20 15.67
C LEU A 214 -9.89 -7.11 14.69
N ALA A 215 -8.77 -6.66 14.12
CA ALA A 215 -7.95 -7.48 13.23
C ALA A 215 -7.26 -8.63 13.98
N LEU A 216 -6.79 -8.40 15.22
CA LEU A 216 -6.23 -9.43 16.08
C LEU A 216 -7.31 -10.45 16.51
N GLU A 217 -8.50 -10.00 16.91
CA GLU A 217 -9.64 -10.86 17.22
C GLU A 217 -10.06 -11.72 16.03
N ALA A 218 -10.11 -11.16 14.84
CA ALA A 218 -10.37 -11.91 13.62
C ALA A 218 -9.32 -13.00 13.38
N ALA A 219 -8.04 -12.67 13.53
CA ALA A 219 -6.95 -13.64 13.40
C ALA A 219 -6.99 -14.75 14.46
N GLU A 220 -7.36 -14.41 15.71
CA GLU A 220 -7.50 -15.33 16.83
C GLU A 220 -8.70 -16.28 16.65
N THR A 221 -9.78 -15.80 16.06
CA THR A 221 -11.00 -16.59 15.79
C THR A 221 -10.91 -17.44 14.53
N GLY A 222 -9.74 -17.53 13.88
CA GLY A 222 -9.48 -18.51 12.83
C GLY A 222 -9.46 -17.95 11.41
N HIS A 223 -9.50 -16.62 11.21
CA HIS A 223 -9.45 -16.00 9.90
C HIS A 223 -8.02 -15.64 9.49
N LEU A 224 -7.70 -15.72 8.21
CA LEU A 224 -6.48 -15.11 7.67
C LEU A 224 -6.71 -13.61 7.43
N VAL A 225 -6.03 -12.79 8.21
CA VAL A 225 -6.12 -11.33 8.10
C VAL A 225 -4.88 -10.79 7.40
N LEU A 226 -5.08 -10.09 6.28
CA LEU A 226 -4.05 -9.34 5.56
C LEU A 226 -4.28 -7.86 5.80
N ALA A 227 -3.27 -7.10 6.24
CA ALA A 227 -3.47 -5.69 6.52
C ALA A 227 -2.22 -4.84 6.24
N THR A 228 -2.38 -3.50 6.17
CA THR A 228 -1.24 -2.59 6.04
C THR A 228 -1.07 -1.67 7.24
N LEU A 229 0.20 -1.23 7.41
CA LEU A 229 0.59 -0.10 8.26
C LEU A 229 1.64 0.76 7.55
N HIS A 230 1.80 2.01 8.03
CA HIS A 230 2.79 2.96 7.54
C HIS A 230 4.05 2.98 8.43
N THR A 231 4.68 1.82 8.63
CA THR A 231 5.91 1.66 9.42
C THR A 231 7.05 1.15 8.56
N ARG A 232 8.28 1.44 8.95
CA ARG A 232 9.50 0.95 8.31
C ARG A 232 10.13 -0.15 9.15
N GLY A 233 10.11 -1.39 8.64
CA GLY A 233 10.67 -2.53 9.36
C GLY A 233 9.71 -3.23 10.32
N ALA A 234 10.00 -4.50 10.60
CA ALA A 234 9.15 -5.38 11.36
C ALA A 234 9.12 -5.02 12.86
N ALA A 235 10.26 -4.64 13.44
CA ALA A 235 10.34 -4.24 14.84
C ALA A 235 9.46 -3.01 15.12
N GLN A 236 9.60 -1.95 14.29
CA GLN A 236 8.78 -0.74 14.41
C GLN A 236 7.29 -1.02 14.18
N THR A 237 6.95 -2.01 13.34
CA THR A 237 5.55 -2.41 13.12
C THR A 237 4.93 -2.97 14.39
N ILE A 238 5.66 -3.85 15.07
CA ILE A 238 5.23 -4.46 16.33
C ILE A 238 5.07 -3.37 17.41
N ASP A 239 6.05 -2.50 17.56
CA ASP A 239 5.99 -1.39 18.52
C ASP A 239 4.80 -0.47 18.23
N ARG A 240 4.57 -0.10 16.97
CA ARG A 240 3.45 0.76 16.56
C ARG A 240 2.09 0.16 16.90
N ILE A 241 1.91 -1.16 16.74
CA ILE A 241 0.68 -1.86 17.11
C ILE A 241 0.45 -1.79 18.61
N VAL A 242 1.49 -2.02 19.41
CA VAL A 242 1.41 -1.98 20.86
C VAL A 242 1.16 -0.55 21.36
N ASP A 243 1.91 0.42 20.84
CA ASP A 243 1.85 1.82 21.27
C ASP A 243 0.55 2.53 20.85
N ALA A 244 -0.20 1.98 19.90
CA ALA A 244 -1.53 2.47 19.56
C ALA A 244 -2.54 2.27 20.70
N HIS A 245 -2.24 1.41 21.68
CA HIS A 245 -3.14 1.08 22.79
C HIS A 245 -2.71 1.77 24.11
N PRO A 246 -3.66 2.04 25.02
CA PRO A 246 -3.35 2.52 26.35
C PRO A 246 -2.40 1.58 27.09
N SER A 247 -1.54 2.14 27.96
CA SER A 247 -0.49 1.40 28.70
C SER A 247 -1.00 0.15 29.40
N ASP A 248 -2.20 0.23 29.97
CA ASP A 248 -2.82 -0.87 30.74
C ASP A 248 -3.16 -2.08 29.84
N ASN A 249 -3.40 -1.86 28.54
CA ASN A 249 -3.76 -2.90 27.58
C ASN A 249 -2.57 -3.44 26.78
N GLN A 250 -1.43 -2.74 26.78
CA GLN A 250 -0.27 -3.09 25.93
C GLN A 250 0.25 -4.51 26.16
N SER A 251 0.22 -4.99 27.41
CA SER A 251 0.66 -6.36 27.72
C SER A 251 -0.25 -7.42 27.06
N GLN A 252 -1.56 -7.19 27.08
CA GLN A 252 -2.53 -8.06 26.43
C GLN A 252 -2.36 -8.04 24.92
N VAL A 253 -2.15 -6.85 24.33
CA VAL A 253 -1.91 -6.68 22.89
C VAL A 253 -0.64 -7.40 22.45
N ARG A 254 0.46 -7.32 23.22
CA ARG A 254 1.69 -8.08 22.95
C ARG A 254 1.45 -9.58 22.91
N ASN A 255 0.69 -10.11 23.86
CA ASN A 255 0.37 -11.53 23.92
C ASN A 255 -0.47 -11.94 22.70
N SER A 256 -1.57 -11.23 22.42
CA SER A 256 -2.41 -11.53 21.26
C SER A 256 -1.63 -11.40 19.94
N LEU A 257 -0.79 -10.37 19.79
CA LEU A 257 0.07 -10.21 18.62
C LEU A 257 1.09 -11.36 18.48
N ALA A 258 1.75 -11.76 19.59
CA ALA A 258 2.70 -12.87 19.60
C ALA A 258 2.06 -14.20 19.19
N ASP A 259 0.78 -14.40 19.48
CA ASP A 259 0.07 -15.64 19.16
C ASP A 259 -0.46 -15.66 17.72
N ASN A 260 -0.92 -14.50 17.24
CA ASN A 260 -1.67 -14.41 15.99
C ASN A 260 -0.86 -13.89 14.80
N LEU A 261 0.22 -13.09 15.00
CA LEU A 261 1.09 -12.63 13.92
C LEU A 261 1.73 -13.85 13.21
N LYS A 262 1.76 -13.84 11.90
CA LYS A 262 2.44 -14.86 11.07
C LYS A 262 3.64 -14.28 10.35
N ALA A 263 3.50 -13.07 9.82
CA ALA A 263 4.57 -12.41 9.09
C ALA A 263 4.42 -10.88 9.09
N VAL A 264 5.55 -10.20 8.94
CA VAL A 264 5.62 -8.78 8.56
C VAL A 264 6.47 -8.67 7.31
N VAL A 265 5.95 -8.02 6.29
CA VAL A 265 6.64 -7.71 5.03
C VAL A 265 6.75 -6.20 4.91
N SER A 266 7.90 -5.65 5.24
CA SER A 266 8.18 -4.22 5.05
C SER A 266 8.74 -3.97 3.66
N GLN A 267 8.25 -2.95 2.96
CA GLN A 267 8.49 -2.75 1.55
C GLN A 267 8.98 -1.35 1.23
N GLU A 268 10.02 -1.26 0.41
CA GLU A 268 10.50 -0.07 -0.26
C GLU A 268 10.50 -0.30 -1.78
N LEU A 269 10.20 0.75 -2.56
CA LEU A 269 10.31 0.72 -4.02
C LEU A 269 11.52 1.54 -4.47
N LEU A 270 12.32 0.95 -5.40
CA LEU A 270 13.45 1.59 -6.04
C LEU A 270 13.24 1.64 -7.56
N ARG A 271 13.84 2.62 -8.20
CA ARG A 271 13.88 2.69 -9.66
C ARG A 271 14.75 1.57 -10.21
N VAL A 272 14.30 0.95 -11.29
CA VAL A 272 15.12 -0.01 -12.04
C VAL A 272 16.29 0.73 -12.69
N ALA A 273 17.45 0.08 -12.77
CA ALA A 273 18.69 0.70 -13.28
C ALA A 273 18.56 1.26 -14.71
N ASP A 274 17.70 0.67 -15.55
CA ASP A 274 17.41 1.12 -16.91
C ASP A 274 16.41 2.31 -16.97
N GLY A 275 15.93 2.77 -15.80
CA GLY A 275 14.98 3.88 -15.66
C GLY A 275 13.53 3.53 -15.97
N ARG A 276 13.20 2.31 -16.34
CA ARG A 276 11.85 1.87 -16.72
C ARG A 276 11.23 0.95 -15.67
N GLY A 277 10.44 1.50 -14.77
CA GLY A 277 9.72 0.74 -13.75
C GLY A 277 10.35 0.82 -12.36
N ARG A 278 9.90 -0.07 -11.47
CA ARG A 278 10.32 -0.11 -10.07
C ARG A 278 10.52 -1.55 -9.61
N ARG A 279 11.43 -1.76 -8.65
CA ARG A 279 11.64 -3.02 -7.93
C ARG A 279 11.38 -2.83 -6.45
N ALA A 280 10.76 -3.84 -5.85
CA ALA A 280 10.54 -3.86 -4.42
C ALA A 280 11.74 -4.47 -3.69
N ALA A 281 12.29 -3.73 -2.73
CA ALA A 281 13.14 -4.29 -1.68
C ALA A 281 12.29 -4.60 -0.46
N LEU A 282 12.53 -5.74 0.18
CA LEU A 282 11.68 -6.25 1.24
C LEU A 282 12.50 -6.61 2.48
N GLU A 283 12.02 -6.20 3.64
CA GLU A 283 12.32 -6.86 4.90
C GLU A 283 11.22 -7.87 5.20
N ILE A 284 11.58 -9.08 5.54
CA ILE A 284 10.62 -10.17 5.79
C ILE A 284 10.90 -10.80 7.14
N LEU A 285 9.94 -10.70 8.03
CA LEU A 285 9.87 -11.43 9.29
C LEU A 285 8.85 -12.56 9.16
N VAL A 286 9.24 -13.77 9.51
CA VAL A 286 8.33 -14.93 9.71
C VAL A 286 8.30 -15.23 11.20
N LEU A 287 7.12 -15.34 11.77
CA LEU A 287 6.98 -15.57 13.21
C LEU A 287 7.56 -16.95 13.60
N THR A 288 8.46 -16.93 14.59
CA THR A 288 9.04 -18.12 15.24
C THR A 288 8.82 -18.04 16.75
N LEU A 289 8.98 -19.16 17.46
CA LEU A 289 8.89 -19.17 18.93
C LEU A 289 9.83 -18.16 19.60
N ALA A 290 11.04 -17.97 19.03
CA ALA A 290 11.99 -16.98 19.53
C ALA A 290 11.44 -15.55 19.37
N ILE A 291 10.88 -15.22 18.19
CA ILE A 291 10.31 -13.89 17.93
C ILE A 291 9.04 -13.67 18.78
N GLN A 292 8.20 -14.69 18.95
CA GLN A 292 7.05 -14.62 19.87
C GLN A 292 7.48 -14.20 21.27
N GLN A 293 8.55 -14.82 21.78
CA GLN A 293 9.08 -14.50 23.11
C GLN A 293 9.60 -13.06 23.18
N LEU A 294 10.32 -12.59 22.14
CA LEU A 294 10.79 -11.20 22.06
C LEU A 294 9.64 -10.19 22.07
N ILE A 295 8.54 -10.51 21.38
CA ILE A 295 7.33 -9.65 21.36
C ILE A 295 6.70 -9.59 22.75
N ARG A 296 6.50 -10.75 23.42
CA ARG A 296 5.91 -10.82 24.77
C ARG A 296 6.74 -10.05 25.80
N GLU A 297 8.06 -10.13 25.70
CA GLU A 297 8.99 -9.44 26.61
C GLU A 297 9.23 -7.96 26.26
N GLY A 298 8.67 -7.46 25.14
CA GLY A 298 8.92 -6.09 24.66
C GLY A 298 10.37 -5.85 24.22
N LYS A 299 11.09 -6.90 23.80
CA LYS A 299 12.48 -6.85 23.33
C LYS A 299 12.59 -6.76 21.81
N THR A 300 11.77 -5.91 21.20
CA THR A 300 11.65 -5.74 19.73
C THR A 300 12.96 -5.33 19.07
N PHE A 301 13.84 -4.64 19.78
CA PHE A 301 15.19 -4.27 19.31
C PHE A 301 16.09 -5.47 18.99
N GLN A 302 15.77 -6.68 19.45
CA GLN A 302 16.49 -7.92 19.09
C GLN A 302 15.95 -8.61 17.85
N ILE A 303 14.81 -8.18 17.32
CA ILE A 303 14.16 -8.80 16.15
C ILE A 303 15.06 -8.79 14.90
N PRO A 304 15.82 -7.73 14.57
CA PRO A 304 16.71 -7.75 13.41
C PRO A 304 17.74 -8.89 13.48
N GLY A 305 18.28 -9.19 14.69
CA GLY A 305 19.15 -10.34 14.90
C GLY A 305 18.44 -11.68 14.61
N ALA A 306 17.19 -11.82 15.07
CA ALA A 306 16.39 -13.02 14.83
C ALA A 306 16.04 -13.19 13.33
N ILE A 307 15.76 -12.09 12.61
CA ILE A 307 15.54 -12.11 11.15
C ILE A 307 16.79 -12.64 10.43
N THR A 308 17.97 -12.16 10.81
CA THR A 308 19.26 -12.59 10.22
C THR A 308 19.47 -14.10 10.37
N MET A 309 19.12 -14.66 11.51
CA MET A 309 19.21 -16.10 11.79
C MET A 309 18.14 -16.92 11.04
N GLY A 310 17.02 -16.30 10.68
CA GLY A 310 15.87 -16.92 10.03
C GLY A 310 15.95 -17.06 8.51
N LYS A 311 17.11 -16.86 7.89
CA LYS A 311 17.27 -16.89 6.41
C LYS A 311 16.71 -18.16 5.74
N ARG A 312 16.81 -19.33 6.39
CA ARG A 312 16.26 -20.59 5.88
C ARG A 312 14.72 -20.61 5.81
N LEU A 313 14.06 -19.76 6.57
CA LEU A 313 12.61 -19.57 6.57
C LEU A 313 12.16 -18.49 5.57
N GLY A 314 13.09 -17.92 4.81
CA GLY A 314 12.82 -16.83 3.88
C GLY A 314 12.83 -15.44 4.52
N MET A 315 13.32 -15.32 5.76
CA MET A 315 13.50 -14.02 6.40
C MET A 315 14.69 -13.27 5.79
N GLN A 316 14.59 -11.97 5.71
CA GLN A 316 15.67 -11.08 5.28
C GLN A 316 15.49 -9.68 5.85
N LEU A 317 16.61 -8.99 6.10
CA LEU A 317 16.61 -7.56 6.44
C LEU A 317 16.48 -6.71 5.18
N MET A 318 16.01 -5.46 5.34
CA MET A 318 15.88 -4.50 4.25
C MET A 318 17.22 -4.30 3.52
N ASP A 319 18.30 -4.05 4.25
CA ASP A 319 19.63 -3.83 3.65
C ASP A 319 20.16 -5.04 2.88
N GLN A 320 19.84 -6.26 3.32
CA GLN A 320 20.19 -7.48 2.58
C GLN A 320 19.47 -7.55 1.24
N SER A 321 18.18 -7.19 1.22
CA SER A 321 17.39 -7.11 0.00
C SER A 321 17.89 -6.04 -0.95
N LEU A 322 18.13 -4.82 -0.44
CA LEU A 322 18.68 -3.70 -1.20
C LEU A 322 20.02 -4.07 -1.83
N LEU A 323 20.94 -4.64 -1.03
CA LEU A 323 22.27 -5.02 -1.51
C LEU A 323 22.23 -6.13 -2.57
N ALA A 324 21.30 -7.07 -2.45
CA ALA A 324 21.11 -8.12 -3.45
C ALA A 324 20.67 -7.51 -4.80
N LEU A 325 19.72 -6.56 -4.79
CA LEU A 325 19.26 -5.88 -6.00
C LEU A 325 20.35 -5.00 -6.65
N VAL A 326 21.16 -4.31 -5.84
CA VAL A 326 22.31 -3.52 -6.33
C VAL A 326 23.34 -4.42 -6.99
N ARG A 327 23.70 -5.54 -6.33
CA ARG A 327 24.68 -6.49 -6.88
C ARG A 327 24.20 -7.19 -8.15
N ALA A 328 22.90 -7.38 -8.29
CA ALA A 328 22.30 -7.91 -9.51
C ALA A 328 22.20 -6.86 -10.64
N GLY A 329 22.50 -5.58 -10.35
CA GLY A 329 22.36 -4.49 -11.30
C GLY A 329 20.89 -4.15 -11.65
N GLU A 330 19.94 -4.55 -10.79
CA GLU A 330 18.51 -4.36 -11.04
C GLU A 330 18.01 -2.96 -10.65
N VAL A 331 18.69 -2.29 -9.71
CA VAL A 331 18.25 -0.98 -9.17
C VAL A 331 19.38 0.05 -9.17
N ASP A 332 19.01 1.32 -9.13
CA ASP A 332 19.94 2.44 -8.97
C ASP A 332 20.65 2.32 -7.60
N PRO A 333 21.99 2.18 -7.57
CA PRO A 333 22.74 2.03 -6.34
C PRO A 333 22.70 3.27 -5.43
N ASP A 334 22.59 4.47 -6.00
CA ASP A 334 22.50 5.71 -5.24
C ASP A 334 21.16 5.81 -4.51
N GLU A 335 20.06 5.37 -5.15
CA GLU A 335 18.75 5.30 -4.51
C GLU A 335 18.74 4.23 -3.39
N ALA A 336 19.36 3.08 -3.62
CA ALA A 336 19.51 2.05 -2.60
C ALA A 336 20.34 2.55 -1.40
N PHE A 337 21.45 3.26 -1.64
CA PHE A 337 22.24 3.90 -0.62
C PHE A 337 21.40 4.87 0.24
N LEU A 338 20.57 5.71 -0.39
CA LEU A 338 19.73 6.67 0.34
C LEU A 338 18.71 5.97 1.27
N LYS A 339 18.22 4.78 0.88
CA LYS A 339 17.22 4.00 1.63
C LYS A 339 17.82 3.05 2.68
N ALA A 340 19.07 2.65 2.52
CA ALA A 340 19.75 1.73 3.43
C ALA A 340 19.89 2.30 4.85
N GLU A 341 19.83 1.44 5.86
CA GLU A 341 20.15 1.77 7.25
C GLU A 341 21.68 1.80 7.45
N ASP A 342 22.38 0.74 7.05
CA ASP A 342 23.85 0.67 7.06
C ASP A 342 24.43 1.21 5.75
N LYS A 343 24.76 2.49 5.73
CA LYS A 343 25.36 3.19 4.59
C LYS A 343 26.71 2.60 4.15
N TRP A 344 27.49 2.04 5.09
CA TRP A 344 28.83 1.54 4.80
C TRP A 344 28.82 0.36 3.82
N GLY A 345 27.84 -0.53 3.94
CA GLY A 345 27.70 -1.67 3.02
C GLY A 345 27.44 -1.27 1.56
N PHE A 346 26.94 -0.06 1.32
CA PHE A 346 26.57 0.46 0.00
C PHE A 346 27.59 1.42 -0.59
N ALA A 347 28.48 1.98 0.21
CA ALA A 347 29.49 2.97 -0.23
C ALA A 347 30.30 2.55 -1.48
N PRO A 348 30.70 1.27 -1.67
CA PRO A 348 31.43 0.86 -2.88
C PRO A 348 30.61 0.92 -4.17
N PHE A 349 29.28 1.03 -4.11
CA PHE A 349 28.39 1.02 -5.25
C PHE A 349 27.87 2.41 -5.60
N VAL A 350 28.09 3.42 -4.74
CA VAL A 350 27.63 4.81 -4.95
C VAL A 350 28.31 5.39 -6.18
N THR A 351 27.51 5.94 -7.10
CA THR A 351 27.98 6.57 -8.35
C THR A 351 28.15 8.08 -8.22
N ARG A 352 27.44 8.71 -7.26
CA ARG A 352 27.48 10.15 -6.97
C ARG A 352 28.31 10.42 -5.70
N PRO A 353 29.58 10.84 -5.82
CA PRO A 353 30.48 11.00 -4.66
C PRO A 353 29.95 11.93 -3.56
N GLU A 354 29.12 12.90 -3.90
CA GLU A 354 28.49 13.82 -2.97
C GLU A 354 27.59 13.09 -1.94
N LEU A 355 27.04 11.95 -2.27
CA LEU A 355 26.23 11.16 -1.34
C LEU A 355 27.06 10.56 -0.21
N LEU A 356 28.34 10.29 -0.44
CA LEU A 356 29.23 9.76 0.60
C LEU A 356 29.45 10.76 1.74
N ALA A 357 29.25 12.05 1.50
CA ALA A 357 29.30 13.07 2.56
C ALA A 357 28.22 12.85 3.64
N LEU A 358 27.11 12.17 3.30
CA LEU A 358 26.08 11.81 4.29
C LEU A 358 26.56 10.78 5.31
N MET A 359 27.66 10.06 5.05
CA MET A 359 28.25 9.10 5.98
C MET A 359 29.10 9.79 7.07
N THR A 360 29.63 10.99 6.78
CA THR A 360 30.54 11.73 7.68
C THR A 360 29.81 12.80 8.48
N GLY A 361 28.61 13.21 8.09
CA GLY A 361 27.85 14.32 8.70
C GLY A 361 27.23 14.05 10.08
N GLY A 362 27.44 12.88 10.69
CA GLY A 362 26.94 12.54 12.04
C GLY A 362 27.86 12.90 13.21
N SER A 363 29.09 13.42 12.96
CA SER A 363 30.11 13.62 14.02
C SER A 363 30.53 15.08 14.29
N GLU A 364 29.99 16.07 13.58
CA GLU A 364 30.42 17.49 13.81
C GLU A 364 29.32 18.38 14.45
N GLY A 365 28.49 17.82 15.31
CA GLY A 365 27.50 18.56 16.12
C GLY A 365 27.81 18.65 17.61
N GLY A 366 29.08 18.61 18.02
CA GLY A 366 29.41 18.54 19.46
C GLY A 366 30.76 19.12 19.88
N LYS A 367 31.23 20.23 19.27
CA LYS A 367 32.31 21.02 19.85
C LYS A 367 32.33 22.42 19.22
N ALA A 368 31.57 23.35 19.78
CA ALA A 368 31.93 24.78 19.77
C ALA A 368 31.17 25.49 20.90
N ALA A 369 31.96 25.94 21.90
CA ALA A 369 31.77 26.96 22.94
C ALA A 369 30.64 26.73 23.96
#